data_470e03d282bf83a0cd99c6ca59974870
#
_entry.id   470e03d282bf83a0cd99c6ca59974870
#
_cell.length_a   1.000
_cell.length_b   1.000
_cell.length_c   1.000
_cell.angle_alpha   90.00
_cell.angle_beta   90.00
_cell.angle_gamma   90.00
#
_symmetry.space_group_name_H-M   'P 1'
#
loop_
_entity.id
_entity.type
_entity.pdbx_description
1 polymer ?
#
loop_
_entity_poly.entity_id
_entity_poly.type
_entity_poly.pdbx_seq_one_letter_code
_entity_poly.pdbx_strand_id
1 'polypeptide(L)'
;MEESFRCTPAELEQVMNTYGNMVYRLAYSHTRSKADAEDLYQEVFLRYFQKRPRFDSEEHRKAWLLRVTVNRARNLVTSAWFRLRAPLEEWVPAFEPEERKLDEALRELNAKDRMLLHLYYYEELSVREIAGLLKRKESTVRTQLTRARRKLAQIMKGEEYDENGIYPHE
;
A
#
# COMPACT_ATOMS: atom_id res chain seq x y z
N MET A 1 -21.95 22.77 26.04
CA MET A 1 -22.11 22.79 24.57
C MET A 1 -20.91 22.14 23.90
N GLU A 2 -20.80 20.84 24.04
CA GLU A 2 -19.77 20.02 23.36
C GLU A 2 -20.43 18.87 22.58
N GLU A 3 -21.48 19.22 21.87
CA GLU A 3 -22.27 18.26 21.08
C GLU A 3 -22.05 18.43 19.60
N SER A 4 -20.88 18.47 19.10
CA SER A 4 -20.90 18.69 17.66
C SER A 4 -19.68 18.30 16.87
N PHE A 5 -19.01 17.22 17.07
CA PHE A 5 -18.11 16.73 16.01
C PHE A 5 -17.75 15.25 16.22
N ARG A 6 -18.79 14.47 16.47
CA ARG A 6 -18.64 13.02 16.43
C ARG A 6 -18.78 12.59 14.98
N CYS A 7 -17.78 11.93 14.45
CA CYS A 7 -17.95 11.18 13.20
C CYS A 7 -19.16 10.26 13.41
N THR A 8 -20.22 10.55 12.69
CA THR A 8 -21.43 9.73 12.78
C THR A 8 -21.23 8.44 12.00
N PRO A 9 -22.00 7.38 12.30
CA PRO A 9 -21.97 6.17 11.48
C PRO A 9 -22.23 6.43 9.99
N ALA A 10 -23.10 7.39 9.67
CA ALA A 10 -23.39 7.80 8.29
C ALA A 10 -22.19 8.47 7.61
N GLU A 11 -21.47 9.33 8.31
CA GLU A 11 -20.23 9.95 7.80
C GLU A 11 -19.14 8.90 7.59
N LEU A 12 -18.99 7.96 8.51
CA LEU A 12 -18.05 6.86 8.37
C LEU A 12 -18.36 6.01 7.14
N GLU A 13 -19.62 5.65 6.95
CA GLU A 13 -20.08 4.90 5.77
C GLU A 13 -19.76 5.65 4.47
N GLN A 14 -20.00 6.94 4.43
CA GLN A 14 -19.68 7.78 3.26
C GLN A 14 -18.17 7.80 2.97
N VAL A 15 -17.34 7.92 3.98
CA VAL A 15 -15.89 7.89 3.83
C VAL A 15 -15.42 6.52 3.38
N MET A 16 -15.98 5.44 3.92
CA MET A 16 -15.69 4.07 3.49
C MET A 16 -16.10 3.83 2.04
N ASN A 17 -17.25 4.34 1.62
CA ASN A 17 -17.69 4.24 0.22
C ASN A 17 -16.78 5.00 -0.74
N THR A 18 -16.27 6.15 -0.33
CA THR A 18 -15.39 6.99 -1.17
C THR A 18 -13.96 6.45 -1.22
N TYR A 19 -13.38 6.07 -0.08
CA TYR A 19 -11.96 5.75 0.06
C TYR A 19 -11.67 4.28 0.37
N GLY A 20 -12.68 3.46 0.56
CA GLY A 20 -12.51 2.07 0.97
C GLY A 20 -11.67 1.25 0.00
N ASN A 21 -11.92 1.38 -1.30
CA ASN A 21 -11.14 0.68 -2.32
C ASN A 21 -9.67 1.11 -2.32
N MET A 22 -9.39 2.40 -2.14
CA MET A 22 -8.04 2.93 -2.03
C MET A 22 -7.29 2.31 -0.86
N VAL A 23 -7.88 2.32 0.31
CA VAL A 23 -7.30 1.74 1.53
C VAL A 23 -7.08 0.24 1.37
N TYR A 24 -8.07 -0.49 0.86
CA TYR A 24 -7.97 -1.94 0.66
C TYR A 24 -6.88 -2.31 -0.34
N ARG A 25 -6.83 -1.67 -1.49
CA ARG A 25 -5.82 -1.93 -2.53
C ARG A 25 -4.41 -1.65 -2.04
N LEU A 26 -4.21 -0.54 -1.31
CA LEU A 26 -2.91 -0.22 -0.72
C LEU A 26 -2.51 -1.25 0.34
N ALA A 27 -3.43 -1.64 1.21
CA ALA A 27 -3.21 -2.69 2.19
C ALA A 27 -2.84 -4.02 1.52
N TYR A 28 -3.58 -4.42 0.51
CA TYR A 28 -3.34 -5.66 -0.23
C TYR A 28 -2.02 -5.62 -1.01
N SER A 29 -1.66 -4.50 -1.61
CA SER A 29 -0.37 -4.36 -2.31
C SER A 29 0.83 -4.66 -1.42
N HIS A 30 0.71 -4.34 -0.13
CA HIS A 30 1.76 -4.58 0.85
C HIS A 30 1.71 -5.98 1.46
N THR A 31 0.52 -6.42 1.89
CA THR A 31 0.34 -7.68 2.63
C THR A 31 0.26 -8.90 1.73
N ARG A 32 -0.26 -8.76 0.51
CA ARG A 32 -0.57 -9.84 -0.43
C ARG A 32 -1.43 -10.96 0.19
N SER A 33 -2.17 -10.63 1.22
CA SER A 33 -3.06 -11.51 1.95
C SER A 33 -4.41 -10.84 2.08
N LYS A 34 -5.47 -11.51 1.61
CA LYS A 34 -6.84 -11.00 1.73
C LYS A 34 -7.22 -10.76 3.19
N ALA A 35 -6.94 -11.73 4.05
CA ALA A 35 -7.25 -11.64 5.47
C ALA A 35 -6.52 -10.47 6.16
N ASP A 36 -5.24 -10.29 5.89
CA ASP A 36 -4.46 -9.19 6.46
C ASP A 36 -4.87 -7.84 5.89
N ALA A 37 -5.21 -7.78 4.61
CA ALA A 37 -5.74 -6.56 3.99
C ALA A 37 -7.10 -6.15 4.57
N GLU A 38 -7.99 -7.11 4.81
CA GLU A 38 -9.28 -6.88 5.45
C GLU A 38 -9.12 -6.41 6.90
N ASP A 39 -8.23 -7.03 7.66
CA ASP A 39 -7.92 -6.62 9.04
C ASP A 39 -7.35 -5.20 9.08
N LEU A 40 -6.43 -4.90 8.17
CA LEU A 40 -5.85 -3.58 8.05
C LEU A 40 -6.89 -2.52 7.66
N TYR A 41 -7.76 -2.85 6.70
CA TYR A 41 -8.88 -2.01 6.29
C TYR A 41 -9.77 -1.65 7.48
N GLN A 42 -10.19 -2.64 8.25
CA GLN A 42 -11.00 -2.42 9.45
C GLN A 42 -10.28 -1.56 10.48
N GLU A 43 -9.00 -1.81 10.71
CA GLU A 43 -8.19 -1.05 11.67
C GLU A 43 -8.06 0.44 11.27
N VAL A 44 -7.87 0.73 9.99
CA VAL A 44 -7.78 2.11 9.47
C VAL A 44 -9.08 2.87 9.71
N PHE A 45 -10.22 2.28 9.38
CA PHE A 45 -11.51 2.95 9.54
C PHE A 45 -11.98 3.00 11.00
N LEU A 46 -11.64 1.99 11.81
CA LEU A 46 -11.86 2.06 13.26
C LEU A 46 -11.07 3.22 13.86
N ARG A 47 -9.81 3.39 13.47
CA ARG A 47 -8.98 4.52 13.90
C ARG A 47 -9.52 5.86 13.43
N TYR A 48 -10.03 5.94 12.21
CA TYR A 48 -10.72 7.11 11.71
C TYR A 48 -11.92 7.48 12.60
N PHE A 49 -12.76 6.53 12.91
CA PHE A 49 -13.93 6.70 13.77
C PHE A 49 -13.56 7.10 15.19
N GLN A 50 -12.54 6.50 15.79
CA GLN A 50 -12.09 6.78 17.16
C GLN A 50 -11.40 8.16 17.28
N LYS A 51 -10.52 8.47 16.33
CA LYS A 51 -9.73 9.72 16.38
C LYS A 51 -10.50 10.94 15.94
N ARG A 52 -11.50 10.76 15.08
CA ARG A 52 -12.34 11.85 14.55
C ARG A 52 -11.49 13.00 14.02
N PRO A 53 -10.57 12.75 13.10
CA PRO A 53 -9.67 13.79 12.61
C PRO A 53 -10.47 14.88 11.88
N ARG A 54 -10.02 16.12 12.00
CA ARG A 54 -10.57 17.25 11.24
C ARG A 54 -9.70 17.50 10.02
N PHE A 55 -10.34 17.79 8.92
CA PHE A 55 -9.68 18.02 7.65
C PHE A 55 -10.12 19.35 7.04
N ASP A 56 -9.15 20.07 6.47
CA ASP A 56 -9.41 21.32 5.76
C ASP A 56 -9.87 21.09 4.32
N SER A 57 -9.58 19.89 3.77
CA SER A 57 -9.92 19.51 2.40
C SER A 57 -10.04 17.99 2.26
N GLU A 58 -10.62 17.54 1.14
CA GLU A 58 -10.65 16.11 0.80
C GLU A 58 -9.25 15.56 0.50
N GLU A 59 -8.34 16.36 -0.06
CA GLU A 59 -6.93 15.98 -0.25
C GLU A 59 -6.25 15.71 1.09
N HIS A 60 -6.52 16.51 2.10
CA HIS A 60 -6.00 16.31 3.45
C HIS A 60 -6.53 15.01 4.06
N ARG A 61 -7.82 14.72 3.89
CA ARG A 61 -8.45 13.47 4.33
C ARG A 61 -7.83 12.26 3.64
N LYS A 62 -7.69 12.31 2.32
CA LYS A 62 -7.02 11.26 1.53
C LYS A 62 -5.60 11.02 2.01
N ALA A 63 -4.82 12.06 2.19
CA ALA A 63 -3.44 11.97 2.69
C ALA A 63 -3.35 11.34 4.09
N TRP A 64 -4.29 11.65 4.96
CA TRP A 64 -4.36 11.04 6.30
C TRP A 64 -4.66 9.54 6.22
N LEU A 65 -5.64 9.14 5.41
CA LEU A 65 -5.99 7.72 5.21
C LEU A 65 -4.81 6.93 4.62
N LEU A 66 -4.14 7.47 3.61
CA LEU A 66 -2.94 6.86 3.03
C LEU A 66 -1.83 6.71 4.07
N ARG A 67 -1.58 7.73 4.87
CA ARG A 67 -0.55 7.70 5.93
C ARG A 67 -0.85 6.65 6.99
N VAL A 68 -2.07 6.56 7.47
CA VAL A 68 -2.47 5.55 8.45
C VAL A 68 -2.33 4.15 7.87
N THR A 69 -2.79 3.96 6.63
CA THR A 69 -2.69 2.67 5.93
C THR A 69 -1.23 2.23 5.78
N VAL A 70 -0.36 3.11 5.29
CA VAL A 70 1.07 2.84 5.12
C VAL A 70 1.74 2.49 6.45
N ASN A 71 1.48 3.29 7.48
CA ASN A 71 2.10 3.07 8.79
C ASN A 71 1.67 1.74 9.40
N ARG A 72 0.39 1.39 9.27
CA ARG A 72 -0.13 0.11 9.78
C ARG A 72 0.38 -1.08 8.97
N ALA A 73 0.41 -0.98 7.66
CA ALA A 73 0.95 -2.02 6.79
C ALA A 73 2.42 -2.32 7.10
N ARG A 74 3.23 -1.29 7.29
CA ARG A 74 4.64 -1.43 7.66
C ARG A 74 4.84 -2.11 9.01
N ASN A 75 3.99 -1.82 9.98
CA ASN A 75 4.06 -2.43 11.32
C ASN A 75 3.67 -3.91 11.28
N LEU A 76 2.71 -4.31 10.44
CA LEU A 76 2.33 -5.71 10.26
C LEU A 76 3.50 -6.58 9.77
N VAL A 77 4.27 -6.09 8.81
CA VAL A 77 5.41 -6.83 8.24
C VAL A 77 6.55 -7.03 9.26
N THR A 78 6.67 -6.15 10.23
CA THR A 78 7.69 -6.26 11.28
C THR A 78 7.28 -7.18 12.43
N SER A 79 6.01 -7.57 12.52
CA SER A 79 5.54 -8.46 13.56
C SER A 79 5.99 -9.91 13.30
N ALA A 80 6.49 -10.59 14.34
CA ALA A 80 6.89 -12.00 14.26
C ALA A 80 5.72 -12.91 13.83
N TRP A 81 4.50 -12.48 14.13
CA TRP A 81 3.27 -13.20 13.80
C TRP A 81 2.98 -13.23 12.28
N PHE A 82 3.29 -12.16 11.57
CA PHE A 82 3.17 -12.10 10.12
C PHE A 82 4.13 -13.09 9.42
N ARG A 83 5.30 -13.32 10.00
CA ARG A 83 6.31 -14.25 9.46
C ARG A 83 5.90 -15.73 9.59
N LEU A 84 4.99 -16.04 10.51
CA LEU A 84 4.55 -17.41 10.81
C LEU A 84 3.26 -17.80 10.09
N ARG A 85 2.56 -16.86 9.47
CA ARG A 85 1.40 -17.15 8.63
C ARG A 85 1.85 -17.76 7.32
N ALA A 86 1.51 -19.05 7.12
CA ALA A 86 1.51 -19.64 5.79
C ALA A 86 0.56 -18.84 4.87
N PRO A 87 0.92 -18.62 3.60
CA PRO A 87 -0.01 -18.01 2.66
C PRO A 87 -1.26 -18.88 2.58
N LEU A 88 -2.38 -18.36 3.08
CA LEU A 88 -3.68 -18.94 2.85
C LEU A 88 -3.99 -18.84 1.36
N GLU A 89 -4.69 -19.83 0.83
CA GLU A 89 -5.06 -19.88 -0.59
C GLU A 89 -5.55 -18.51 -1.06
N GLU A 90 -4.81 -17.98 -2.02
CA GLU A 90 -5.08 -16.65 -2.53
C GLU A 90 -6.35 -16.68 -3.40
N TRP A 91 -7.31 -15.83 -3.04
CA TRP A 91 -8.31 -15.42 -3.99
C TRP A 91 -7.60 -14.66 -5.12
N VAL A 92 -7.51 -15.26 -6.27
CA VAL A 92 -7.00 -14.62 -7.48
C VAL A 92 -8.20 -14.02 -8.19
N PRO A 93 -8.29 -12.68 -8.31
CA PRO A 93 -9.27 -12.07 -9.19
C PRO A 93 -9.14 -12.67 -10.59
N ALA A 94 -10.25 -12.78 -11.32
CA ALA A 94 -10.21 -13.18 -12.72
C ALA A 94 -9.54 -12.06 -13.54
N PHE A 95 -8.23 -12.12 -13.64
CA PHE A 95 -7.45 -11.18 -14.46
C PHE A 95 -7.31 -11.69 -15.90
N GLU A 96 -7.22 -10.77 -16.83
CA GLU A 96 -6.73 -11.05 -18.17
C GLU A 96 -5.28 -11.60 -18.10
N PRO A 97 -4.82 -12.38 -19.11
CA PRO A 97 -3.50 -13.02 -19.05
C PRO A 97 -2.32 -12.07 -18.81
N GLU A 98 -2.39 -10.85 -19.33
CA GLU A 98 -1.37 -9.82 -19.14
C GLU A 98 -1.39 -9.25 -17.71
N GLU A 99 -2.57 -9.06 -17.15
CA GLU A 99 -2.75 -8.64 -15.76
C GLU A 99 -2.26 -9.69 -14.78
N ARG A 100 -2.47 -10.99 -15.09
CA ARG A 100 -1.93 -12.10 -14.28
C ARG A 100 -0.41 -12.08 -14.26
N LYS A 101 0.23 -11.86 -15.40
CA LYS A 101 1.69 -11.81 -15.50
C LYS A 101 2.26 -10.67 -14.64
N LEU A 102 1.62 -9.49 -14.66
CA LEU A 102 2.01 -8.37 -13.81
C LEU A 102 1.77 -8.68 -12.33
N ASP A 103 0.63 -9.28 -11.99
CA ASP A 103 0.32 -9.66 -10.61
C ASP A 103 1.32 -10.67 -10.06
N GLU A 104 1.68 -11.68 -10.83
CA GLU A 104 2.71 -12.67 -10.47
C GLU A 104 4.07 -12.00 -10.27
N ALA A 105 4.47 -11.10 -11.17
CA ALA A 105 5.71 -10.35 -11.04
C ALA A 105 5.73 -9.44 -9.79
N LEU A 106 4.62 -8.81 -9.48
CA LEU A 106 4.48 -8.00 -8.27
C LEU A 106 4.59 -8.84 -6.98
N ARG A 107 4.21 -10.12 -7.01
CA ARG A 107 4.38 -11.03 -5.87
C ARG A 107 5.84 -11.31 -5.54
N GLU A 108 6.68 -11.38 -6.56
CA GLU A 108 8.12 -11.61 -6.38
C GLU A 108 8.85 -10.39 -5.80
N LEU A 109 8.28 -9.19 -5.93
CA LEU A 109 8.83 -7.99 -5.31
C LEU A 109 8.65 -8.03 -3.78
N ASN A 110 9.59 -7.41 -3.07
CA ASN A 110 9.40 -7.19 -1.64
C ASN A 110 8.26 -6.19 -1.37
N ALA A 111 7.69 -6.23 -0.17
CA ALA A 111 6.55 -5.42 0.21
C ALA A 111 6.81 -3.91 0.10
N LYS A 112 8.02 -3.46 0.37
CA LYS A 112 8.40 -2.04 0.27
C LYS A 112 8.36 -1.54 -1.16
N ASP A 113 8.91 -2.31 -2.10
CA ASP A 113 8.95 -1.97 -3.51
C ASP A 113 7.53 -2.00 -4.11
N ARG A 114 6.71 -3.00 -3.76
CA ARG A 114 5.30 -3.05 -4.19
C ARG A 114 4.52 -1.84 -3.73
N MET A 115 4.62 -1.49 -2.45
CA MET A 115 3.92 -0.32 -1.89
C MET A 115 4.35 0.96 -2.60
N LEU A 116 5.64 1.13 -2.85
CA LEU A 116 6.18 2.31 -3.50
C LEU A 116 5.67 2.46 -4.94
N LEU A 117 5.65 1.36 -5.70
CA LEU A 117 5.10 1.34 -7.05
C LEU A 117 3.58 1.62 -7.03
N HIS A 118 2.86 1.06 -6.07
CA HIS A 118 1.43 1.32 -5.91
C HIS A 118 1.15 2.81 -5.65
N LEU A 119 1.86 3.43 -4.71
CA LEU A 119 1.69 4.85 -4.40
C LEU A 119 1.98 5.74 -5.61
N TYR A 120 2.96 5.39 -6.40
CA TYR A 120 3.35 6.19 -7.57
C TYR A 120 2.39 6.01 -8.77
N TYR A 121 2.06 4.76 -9.12
CA TYR A 121 1.29 4.46 -10.32
C TYR A 121 -0.23 4.40 -10.11
N TYR A 122 -0.68 3.85 -8.98
CA TYR A 122 -2.12 3.75 -8.71
C TYR A 122 -2.69 4.98 -8.01
N GLU A 123 -1.97 5.49 -7.03
CA GLU A 123 -2.40 6.68 -6.29
C GLU A 123 -1.91 7.98 -6.92
N GLU A 124 -1.11 7.88 -7.99
CA GLU A 124 -0.60 9.00 -8.77
C GLU A 124 0.12 10.06 -7.92
N LEU A 125 0.75 9.63 -6.83
CA LEU A 125 1.49 10.53 -5.95
C LEU A 125 2.84 10.91 -6.58
N SER A 126 3.19 12.17 -6.45
CA SER A 126 4.53 12.66 -6.80
C SER A 126 5.59 12.08 -5.86
N VAL A 127 6.85 12.07 -6.30
CA VAL A 127 7.99 11.68 -5.45
C VAL A 127 8.03 12.49 -4.16
N ARG A 128 7.70 13.77 -4.22
CA ARG A 128 7.63 14.65 -3.05
C ARG A 128 6.55 14.23 -2.07
N GLU A 129 5.35 13.91 -2.54
CA GLU A 129 4.25 13.44 -1.70
C GLU A 129 4.57 12.10 -1.06
N ILE A 130 5.15 11.17 -1.81
CA ILE A 130 5.61 9.88 -1.29
C ILE A 130 6.69 10.06 -0.24
N ALA A 131 7.66 10.95 -0.48
CA ALA A 131 8.72 11.25 0.47
C ALA A 131 8.17 11.78 1.80
N GLY A 132 7.19 12.70 1.73
CA GLY A 132 6.48 13.20 2.91
C GLY A 132 5.70 12.09 3.64
N LEU A 133 5.00 11.25 2.89
CA LEU A 133 4.21 10.14 3.42
C LEU A 133 5.08 9.09 4.14
N LEU A 134 6.19 8.71 3.52
CA LEU A 134 7.14 7.71 4.06
C LEU A 134 8.18 8.29 5.02
N LYS A 135 8.20 9.60 5.21
CA LYS A 135 9.21 10.33 6.01
C LYS A 135 10.64 10.02 5.54
N ARG A 136 10.85 10.15 4.23
CA ARG A 136 12.14 9.91 3.56
C ARG A 136 12.52 11.11 2.70
N LYS A 137 13.79 11.17 2.32
CA LYS A 137 14.27 12.17 1.35
C LYS A 137 13.74 11.85 -0.05
N GLU A 138 13.43 12.87 -0.84
CA GLU A 138 12.99 12.69 -2.24
C GLU A 138 14.01 11.92 -3.08
N SER A 139 15.31 12.19 -2.89
CA SER A 139 16.38 11.45 -3.55
C SER A 139 16.37 9.96 -3.25
N THR A 140 16.07 9.59 -2.01
CA THR A 140 15.92 8.19 -1.59
C THR A 140 14.72 7.54 -2.27
N VAL A 141 13.58 8.21 -2.28
CA VAL A 141 12.36 7.71 -2.95
C VAL A 141 12.61 7.53 -4.45
N ARG A 142 13.25 8.49 -5.09
CA ARG A 142 13.56 8.44 -6.53
C ARG A 142 14.48 7.26 -6.87
N THR A 143 15.51 7.03 -6.08
CA THR A 143 16.42 5.88 -6.24
C THR A 143 15.70 4.56 -6.03
N GLN A 144 14.85 4.47 -5.00
CA GLN A 144 14.07 3.26 -4.72
C GLN A 144 13.05 2.96 -5.81
N LEU A 145 12.38 3.97 -6.35
CA LEU A 145 11.46 3.81 -7.49
C LEU A 145 12.18 3.26 -8.73
N THR A 146 13.34 3.82 -9.03
CA THR A 146 14.15 3.35 -10.17
C THR A 146 14.55 1.88 -10.01
N ARG A 147 15.00 1.48 -8.82
CA ARG A 147 15.35 0.09 -8.52
C ARG A 147 14.13 -0.83 -8.58
N ALA A 148 13.01 -0.43 -8.00
CA ALA A 148 11.77 -1.21 -8.01
C ALA A 148 11.26 -1.46 -9.44
N ARG A 149 11.31 -0.44 -10.30
CA ARG A 149 10.96 -0.59 -11.72
C ARG A 149 11.87 -1.56 -12.46
N ARG A 150 13.18 -1.48 -12.22
CA ARG A 150 14.15 -2.41 -12.84
C ARG A 150 13.89 -3.85 -12.44
N LYS A 151 13.71 -4.08 -11.14
CA LYS A 151 13.36 -5.42 -10.63
C LYS A 151 12.10 -5.97 -11.27
N LEU A 152 11.04 -5.15 -11.30
CA LEU A 152 9.78 -5.56 -11.92
C LEU A 152 9.96 -5.89 -13.40
N ALA A 153 10.70 -5.06 -14.14
CA ALA A 153 10.98 -5.31 -15.56
C ALA A 153 11.76 -6.59 -15.80
N GLN A 154 12.75 -6.87 -14.96
CA GLN A 154 13.55 -8.10 -15.04
C GLN A 154 12.69 -9.34 -14.74
N ILE A 155 11.89 -9.32 -13.68
CA ILE A 155 10.97 -10.41 -13.35
C ILE A 155 10.00 -10.66 -14.50
N MET A 156 9.42 -9.61 -15.08
CA MET A 156 8.49 -9.74 -16.20
C MET A 156 9.12 -10.29 -17.47
N LYS A 157 10.43 -10.08 -17.65
CA LYS A 157 11.21 -10.68 -18.77
C LYS A 157 11.65 -12.11 -18.49
N GLY A 158 11.53 -12.60 -17.25
CA GLY A 158 12.02 -13.90 -16.82
C GLY A 158 13.55 -13.94 -16.62
N GLU A 159 14.17 -12.79 -16.39
CA GLU A 159 15.60 -12.68 -16.09
C GLU A 159 15.84 -12.86 -14.59
N GLU A 160 16.85 -13.66 -14.22
CA GLU A 160 17.31 -13.73 -12.84
C GLU A 160 17.99 -12.41 -12.45
N TYR A 161 17.66 -11.89 -11.27
CA TYR A 161 18.37 -10.74 -10.70
C TYR A 161 18.85 -11.08 -9.30
N ASP A 162 19.99 -10.51 -8.89
CA ASP A 162 20.41 -10.58 -7.51
C ASP A 162 19.72 -9.51 -6.66
N GLU A 163 19.62 -9.77 -5.37
CA GLU A 163 18.95 -8.86 -4.42
C GLU A 163 19.64 -7.49 -4.33
N ASN A 164 20.87 -7.36 -4.79
CA ASN A 164 21.64 -6.13 -4.76
C ASN A 164 21.47 -5.28 -6.02
N GLY A 165 20.75 -5.77 -7.01
CA GLY A 165 20.49 -5.05 -8.26
C GLY A 165 21.74 -4.80 -9.11
N ILE A 166 22.78 -5.60 -8.93
CA ILE A 166 23.99 -5.58 -9.74
C ILE A 166 23.77 -6.58 -10.87
N TYR A 167 23.81 -6.09 -12.10
CA TYR A 167 23.77 -6.97 -13.27
C TYR A 167 24.96 -7.93 -13.22
N PRO A 168 24.78 -9.23 -13.49
CA PRO A 168 25.92 -10.03 -13.86
C PRO A 168 26.49 -9.42 -15.14
N HIS A 169 27.67 -8.86 -15.04
CA HIS A 169 28.42 -8.43 -16.21
C HIS A 169 28.71 -9.66 -17.06
N GLU A 170 28.42 -9.53 -18.36
CA GLU A 170 28.89 -10.50 -19.36
C GLU A 170 30.40 -10.72 -19.27
#